data_b053285f740419fc1f2e5054bf66fb82
#
_entry.id   b053285f740419fc1f2e5054bf66fb82
#
_cell.length_a   1.000
_cell.length_b   1.000
_cell.length_c   1.000
_cell.angle_alpha   90.00
_cell.angle_beta   90.00
_cell.angle_gamma   90.00
#
_symmetry.space_group_name_H-M   'P 1'
#
loop_
_entity.id
_entity.type
_entity.pdbx_description
1 polymer ?
#
loop_
_entity_poly.entity_id
_entity_poly.type
_entity_poly.pdbx_seq_one_letter_code
_entity_poly.pdbx_strand_id
1 'polypeptide(L)'
;WVAWISGEYVVRTGCYDSRSEAEDAAEDMDGGYAEKVSDTAVTVTVTGTTDILFEYDYQGILPLGVQPEGWGEEPITWFKGYRYRGAFEYPRITGGNLSVINVVDLEDYVKGVIPHEMSGQWPLAALEAQAVCARTYACRTTKHQSTYGFDVCNTTDCQVYNGVNASTARSDEAVDNTAGECVYYDGQLAETVYHSSDGGATEDAANVWGSDVPYLQGKQDPYESAASIPDYQYTVTYTREELTWVLQNSGYSIGDVTNVYVSEYTPLGNVYKVTFEDSSGHSLTVKGETCRMAFYSTTYGKNVRSMRFTISGGTGDATVGGATGGSTSTSSGGSYSVNGNQTLDSLDGASVISGSGQLGTLDGGSISIITSSGTQTVGLGSVSNVRNASGTFVITGTGNGHNVGMSQYGAKAMAEQGYDYEDILNFYYTDITIK
;
A
#
# COMPACT_ATOMS: atom_id res chain seq x y z
N TRP A 1 -2.59 27.17 -38.06
CA TRP A 1 -1.58 26.22 -37.55
C TRP A 1 -1.45 24.99 -38.43
N VAL A 2 -0.34 24.27 -38.33
CA VAL A 2 -0.15 23.00 -39.02
C VAL A 2 -0.78 21.88 -38.16
N ALA A 3 -1.46 20.95 -38.79
CA ALA A 3 -1.99 19.76 -38.20
C ALA A 3 -1.52 18.52 -38.96
N TRP A 4 -1.28 17.42 -38.18
CA TRP A 4 -1.05 16.08 -38.69
C TRP A 4 -2.29 15.24 -38.43
N ILE A 5 -3.06 14.93 -39.46
CA ILE A 5 -4.35 14.26 -39.33
C ILE A 5 -4.38 13.01 -40.19
N SER A 6 -4.55 11.84 -39.55
CA SER A 6 -4.66 10.54 -40.24
C SER A 6 -3.53 10.24 -41.23
N GLY A 7 -2.33 10.75 -40.96
CA GLY A 7 -1.15 10.53 -41.79
C GLY A 7 -0.86 11.64 -42.83
N GLU A 8 -1.62 12.72 -42.83
CA GLU A 8 -1.46 13.85 -43.80
C GLU A 8 -1.27 15.17 -43.05
N TYR A 9 -0.46 16.06 -43.64
CA TYR A 9 -0.34 17.44 -43.19
C TYR A 9 -1.44 18.29 -43.77
N VAL A 10 -2.16 19.00 -42.91
CA VAL A 10 -3.17 19.98 -43.29
C VAL A 10 -2.90 21.31 -42.58
N VAL A 11 -3.45 22.40 -43.13
CA VAL A 11 -3.43 23.71 -42.47
C VAL A 11 -4.83 23.98 -41.91
N ARG A 12 -4.90 24.28 -40.64
CA ARG A 12 -6.14 24.66 -39.97
C ARG A 12 -6.10 26.11 -39.52
N THR A 13 -7.27 26.74 -39.52
CA THR A 13 -7.45 28.11 -39.06
C THR A 13 -8.83 28.28 -38.45
N GLY A 14 -8.94 29.15 -37.46
CA GLY A 14 -10.18 29.42 -36.74
C GLY A 14 -10.65 28.32 -35.84
N CYS A 15 -11.45 28.70 -34.84
CA CYS A 15 -12.27 27.80 -34.01
C CYS A 15 -13.65 28.46 -33.91
N TYR A 16 -14.69 27.72 -34.27
CA TYR A 16 -16.06 28.24 -34.40
C TYR A 16 -16.99 27.43 -33.52
N ASP A 17 -18.00 28.09 -32.97
CA ASP A 17 -18.97 27.43 -32.06
C ASP A 17 -20.01 26.63 -32.83
N SER A 18 -20.19 26.89 -34.11
CA SER A 18 -21.12 26.19 -34.99
C SER A 18 -20.53 25.84 -36.34
N ARG A 19 -21.10 24.81 -36.96
CA ARG A 19 -20.75 24.39 -38.32
C ARG A 19 -21.05 25.51 -39.35
N SER A 20 -22.14 26.24 -39.19
CA SER A 20 -22.52 27.33 -40.09
C SER A 20 -21.49 28.44 -40.09
N GLU A 21 -21.02 28.85 -38.90
CA GLU A 21 -19.97 29.87 -38.80
C GLU A 21 -18.64 29.41 -39.40
N ALA A 22 -18.32 28.11 -39.26
CA ALA A 22 -17.12 27.55 -39.89
C ALA A 22 -17.28 27.47 -41.42
N GLU A 23 -18.46 27.15 -41.96
CA GLU A 23 -18.77 27.12 -43.39
C GLU A 23 -18.71 28.52 -43.97
N ASP A 24 -19.32 29.53 -43.33
CA ASP A 24 -19.28 30.93 -43.75
C ASP A 24 -17.83 31.46 -43.82
N ALA A 25 -17.00 31.10 -42.82
CA ALA A 25 -15.59 31.49 -42.83
C ALA A 25 -14.77 30.74 -43.89
N ALA A 26 -15.15 29.54 -44.28
CA ALA A 26 -14.48 28.73 -45.28
C ALA A 26 -14.76 29.24 -46.71
N GLU A 27 -15.91 29.89 -46.96
CA GLU A 27 -16.26 30.48 -48.27
C GLU A 27 -15.25 31.57 -48.72
N ASP A 28 -14.64 32.26 -47.76
CA ASP A 28 -13.63 33.30 -48.02
C ASP A 28 -12.20 32.72 -48.26
N MET A 29 -12.04 31.38 -48.18
CA MET A 29 -10.75 30.70 -48.33
C MET A 29 -10.74 29.82 -49.56
N ASP A 30 -9.73 29.99 -50.42
CA ASP A 30 -9.56 29.15 -51.60
C ASP A 30 -9.32 27.68 -51.20
N GLY A 31 -10.28 26.82 -51.53
CA GLY A 31 -10.27 25.41 -51.17
C GLY A 31 -10.56 25.12 -49.68
N GLY A 32 -11.05 26.13 -48.92
CA GLY A 32 -11.43 25.97 -47.53
C GLY A 32 -12.69 25.09 -47.34
N TYR A 33 -12.73 24.35 -46.25
CA TYR A 33 -13.92 23.59 -45.83
C TYR A 33 -14.02 23.51 -44.32
N ALA A 34 -15.26 23.40 -43.80
CA ALA A 34 -15.50 23.26 -42.39
C ALA A 34 -15.37 21.81 -41.95
N GLU A 35 -14.64 21.54 -40.86
CA GLU A 35 -14.45 20.23 -40.32
C GLU A 35 -14.81 20.20 -38.83
N LYS A 36 -15.48 19.12 -38.39
CA LYS A 36 -15.78 18.94 -36.98
C LYS A 36 -14.49 18.70 -36.17
N VAL A 37 -14.40 19.33 -35.01
CA VAL A 37 -13.29 19.06 -34.06
C VAL A 37 -13.32 17.60 -33.65
N SER A 38 -12.17 16.95 -33.69
CA SER A 38 -12.00 15.56 -33.31
C SER A 38 -12.06 15.38 -31.80
N ASP A 39 -12.65 14.26 -31.38
CA ASP A 39 -12.66 13.85 -29.96
C ASP A 39 -11.33 13.23 -29.51
N THR A 40 -10.41 12.96 -30.46
CA THR A 40 -9.09 12.34 -30.23
C THR A 40 -7.91 13.25 -30.50
N ALA A 41 -8.12 14.41 -31.14
CA ALA A 41 -7.06 15.37 -31.44
C ALA A 41 -6.42 15.97 -30.18
N VAL A 42 -5.12 16.20 -30.25
CA VAL A 42 -4.31 16.87 -29.23
C VAL A 42 -3.64 18.10 -29.84
N THR A 43 -3.79 19.26 -29.21
CA THR A 43 -3.13 20.50 -29.62
C THR A 43 -1.92 20.80 -28.75
N VAL A 44 -0.82 21.23 -29.38
CA VAL A 44 0.36 21.77 -28.72
C VAL A 44 0.29 23.28 -28.80
N THR A 45 0.32 23.96 -27.69
CA THR A 45 0.23 25.44 -27.61
C THR A 45 1.49 26.04 -27.02
N VAL A 46 1.71 27.31 -27.22
CA VAL A 46 2.71 28.09 -26.48
C VAL A 46 2.28 28.18 -25.02
N THR A 47 3.16 27.81 -24.09
CA THR A 47 2.86 27.79 -22.66
C THR A 47 2.30 29.14 -22.17
N GLY A 48 1.14 29.10 -21.53
CA GLY A 48 0.45 30.28 -20.99
C GLY A 48 -0.34 31.07 -22.00
N THR A 49 -0.47 30.59 -23.25
CA THR A 49 -1.28 31.21 -24.31
C THR A 49 -2.27 30.20 -24.91
N THR A 50 -3.12 30.71 -25.82
CA THR A 50 -4.01 29.89 -26.66
C THR A 50 -3.44 29.68 -28.07
N ASP A 51 -2.21 30.13 -28.34
CA ASP A 51 -1.60 30.04 -29.64
C ASP A 51 -1.21 28.61 -29.97
N ILE A 52 -1.89 28.00 -30.93
CA ILE A 52 -1.67 26.64 -31.38
C ILE A 52 -0.45 26.59 -32.29
N LEU A 53 0.55 25.82 -31.89
CA LEU A 53 1.75 25.54 -32.69
C LEU A 53 1.54 24.36 -33.62
N PHE A 54 0.86 23.34 -33.15
CA PHE A 54 0.67 22.08 -33.85
C PHE A 54 -0.56 21.36 -33.34
N GLU A 55 -1.24 20.63 -34.22
CA GLU A 55 -2.33 19.72 -33.85
C GLU A 55 -2.00 18.32 -34.39
N TYR A 56 -2.27 17.33 -33.57
CA TYR A 56 -2.08 15.93 -33.90
C TYR A 56 -3.37 15.15 -33.71
N ASP A 57 -3.78 14.40 -34.74
CA ASP A 57 -4.89 13.47 -34.67
C ASP A 57 -4.63 12.25 -35.54
N TYR A 58 -4.55 11.09 -34.93
CA TYR A 58 -4.50 9.82 -35.62
C TYR A 58 -5.70 8.92 -35.23
N GLN A 59 -6.87 9.55 -35.06
CA GLN A 59 -8.15 8.89 -34.77
C GLN A 59 -8.10 8.00 -33.52
N GLY A 60 -7.29 8.35 -32.52
CA GLY A 60 -7.10 7.56 -31.29
C GLY A 60 -6.32 6.26 -31.46
N ILE A 61 -5.82 5.93 -32.67
CA ILE A 61 -5.04 4.71 -32.93
C ILE A 61 -3.62 4.82 -32.39
N LEU A 62 -2.98 5.98 -32.60
CA LEU A 62 -1.66 6.31 -32.09
C LEU A 62 -1.72 7.62 -31.30
N PRO A 63 -1.23 7.66 -30.05
CA PRO A 63 -1.14 8.91 -29.29
C PRO A 63 -0.06 9.82 -29.83
N LEU A 64 -0.15 11.13 -29.52
CA LEU A 64 0.97 12.04 -29.70
C LEU A 64 2.10 11.63 -28.78
N GLY A 65 3.26 11.26 -29.33
CA GLY A 65 4.49 10.99 -28.60
C GLY A 65 5.40 12.21 -28.62
N VAL A 66 5.98 12.55 -27.46
CA VAL A 66 6.95 13.64 -27.31
C VAL A 66 8.15 13.11 -26.54
N GLN A 67 9.34 13.26 -27.10
CA GLN A 67 10.59 12.90 -26.44
C GLN A 67 11.54 14.10 -26.41
N PRO A 68 12.39 14.23 -25.37
CA PRO A 68 13.41 15.27 -25.36
C PRO A 68 14.47 15.02 -26.43
N GLU A 69 15.02 16.09 -26.98
CA GLU A 69 16.12 16.03 -27.93
C GLU A 69 17.45 15.79 -27.20
N GLY A 70 18.25 14.83 -27.62
CA GLY A 70 19.58 14.56 -27.07
C GLY A 70 19.94 13.08 -27.08
N TRP A 71 20.87 12.71 -27.96
CA TRP A 71 21.51 11.39 -27.97
C TRP A 71 22.82 11.51 -27.21
N GLY A 72 22.95 10.84 -26.05
CA GLY A 72 24.19 10.69 -25.32
C GLY A 72 24.27 11.28 -23.91
N GLU A 73 23.34 12.13 -23.52
CA GLU A 73 23.08 12.49 -22.12
C GLU A 73 21.66 12.06 -21.84
N GLU A 74 21.39 11.45 -20.70
CA GLU A 74 20.07 10.97 -20.31
C GLU A 74 19.03 12.10 -20.40
N PRO A 75 18.21 12.13 -21.45
CA PRO A 75 17.32 13.25 -21.66
C PRO A 75 16.23 13.29 -20.59
N ILE A 76 16.08 14.44 -19.96
CA ILE A 76 15.13 14.65 -18.86
C ILE A 76 14.03 15.61 -19.29
N THR A 77 12.78 15.19 -19.11
CA THR A 77 11.59 16.01 -19.31
C THR A 77 11.00 16.44 -17.97
N TRP A 78 10.53 17.67 -17.87
CA TRP A 78 9.82 18.18 -16.71
C TRP A 78 8.31 18.01 -16.88
N PHE A 79 7.66 17.42 -15.87
CA PHE A 79 6.21 17.34 -15.81
C PHE A 79 5.72 17.51 -14.37
N LYS A 80 4.84 18.49 -14.13
CA LYS A 80 4.26 18.82 -12.82
C LYS A 80 5.29 18.95 -11.67
N GLY A 81 6.46 19.52 -11.97
CA GLY A 81 7.51 19.75 -10.97
C GLY A 81 8.49 18.60 -10.75
N TYR A 82 8.31 17.50 -11.46
CA TYR A 82 9.20 16.34 -11.40
C TYR A 82 9.98 16.18 -12.72
N ARG A 83 11.13 15.55 -12.61
CA ARG A 83 12.01 15.23 -13.75
C ARG A 83 11.86 13.76 -14.10
N TYR A 84 11.60 13.47 -15.36
CA TYR A 84 11.39 12.12 -15.88
C TYR A 84 12.38 11.79 -16.98
N ARG A 85 12.87 10.55 -17.02
CA ARG A 85 13.56 9.96 -18.16
C ARG A 85 12.54 9.44 -19.18
N GLY A 86 13.00 9.18 -20.42
CA GLY A 86 12.17 8.64 -21.48
C GLY A 86 11.28 9.68 -22.16
N ALA A 87 10.28 9.18 -22.85
CA ALA A 87 9.31 9.93 -23.63
C ALA A 87 7.96 10.05 -22.91
N PHE A 88 7.08 10.88 -23.47
CA PHE A 88 5.69 11.00 -23.02
C PHE A 88 4.72 10.79 -24.16
N GLU A 89 3.64 10.06 -23.88
CA GLU A 89 2.49 9.92 -24.75
C GLU A 89 1.26 10.60 -24.16
N TYR A 90 0.45 11.16 -25.06
CA TYR A 90 -0.71 11.99 -24.70
C TYR A 90 -2.00 11.45 -25.36
N PRO A 91 -2.49 10.26 -25.00
CA PRO A 91 -3.76 9.75 -25.52
C PRO A 91 -4.95 10.49 -24.91
N ARG A 92 -5.98 10.74 -25.75
CA ARG A 92 -7.32 11.09 -25.28
C ARG A 92 -8.15 9.83 -25.26
N ILE A 93 -8.47 9.33 -24.04
CA ILE A 93 -9.13 8.03 -23.88
C ILE A 93 -10.64 8.20 -23.99
N THR A 94 -11.33 8.61 -22.98
CA THR A 94 -12.79 8.77 -22.99
C THR A 94 -13.21 10.14 -22.45
N GLY A 95 -14.31 10.69 -22.94
CA GLY A 95 -14.85 11.96 -22.46
C GLY A 95 -13.96 13.18 -22.70
N GLY A 96 -12.99 13.08 -23.61
CA GLY A 96 -12.12 14.19 -23.94
C GLY A 96 -10.99 14.47 -22.95
N ASN A 97 -10.81 13.64 -21.92
CA ASN A 97 -9.72 13.76 -20.97
C ASN A 97 -8.40 13.30 -21.59
N LEU A 98 -7.32 14.05 -21.30
CA LEU A 98 -5.97 13.74 -21.72
C LEU A 98 -5.27 12.92 -20.62
N SER A 99 -4.80 11.72 -20.99
CA SER A 99 -3.86 10.96 -20.15
C SER A 99 -2.44 11.36 -20.48
N VAL A 100 -1.56 11.34 -19.49
CA VAL A 100 -0.13 11.60 -19.66
C VAL A 100 0.61 10.35 -19.23
N ILE A 101 1.24 9.67 -20.19
CA ILE A 101 1.91 8.39 -19.99
C ILE A 101 3.40 8.61 -20.19
N ASN A 102 4.23 8.26 -19.21
CA ASN A 102 5.67 8.23 -19.35
C ASN A 102 6.09 6.88 -19.95
N VAL A 103 6.73 6.90 -21.10
CA VAL A 103 7.30 5.74 -21.77
C VAL A 103 8.80 5.74 -21.49
N VAL A 104 9.24 4.79 -20.68
CA VAL A 104 10.57 4.80 -20.08
C VAL A 104 11.18 3.41 -20.09
N ASP A 105 12.52 3.32 -20.16
CA ASP A 105 13.25 2.08 -19.95
C ASP A 105 12.95 1.50 -18.56
N LEU A 106 12.92 0.17 -18.44
CA LEU A 106 12.54 -0.50 -17.21
C LEU A 106 13.48 -0.16 -16.04
N GLU A 107 14.80 -0.11 -16.28
CA GLU A 107 15.76 0.21 -15.23
C GLU A 107 15.64 1.69 -14.81
N ASP A 108 15.38 2.58 -15.75
CA ASP A 108 15.13 3.99 -15.47
C ASP A 108 13.81 4.21 -14.71
N TYR A 109 12.79 3.39 -14.98
CA TYR A 109 11.57 3.34 -14.19
C TYR A 109 11.87 2.91 -12.75
N VAL A 110 12.60 1.81 -12.56
CA VAL A 110 12.96 1.30 -11.23
C VAL A 110 13.80 2.33 -10.45
N LYS A 111 14.76 3.02 -11.10
CA LYS A 111 15.50 4.14 -10.49
C LYS A 111 14.58 5.28 -10.02
N GLY A 112 13.45 5.46 -10.68
CA GLY A 112 12.41 6.42 -10.28
C GLY A 112 11.46 5.93 -9.17
N VAL A 113 11.38 4.61 -8.94
CA VAL A 113 10.55 4.00 -7.88
C VAL A 113 11.30 3.91 -6.55
N ILE A 114 12.52 3.36 -6.55
CA ILE A 114 13.27 3.04 -5.33
C ILE A 114 13.35 4.22 -4.34
N PRO A 115 13.72 5.44 -4.73
CA PRO A 115 13.88 6.54 -3.78
C PRO A 115 12.57 7.05 -3.17
N HIS A 116 11.43 6.62 -3.71
CA HIS A 116 10.10 6.92 -3.16
C HIS A 116 9.55 5.80 -2.27
N GLU A 117 10.08 4.60 -2.41
CA GLU A 117 9.73 3.45 -1.59
C GLU A 117 10.65 3.29 -0.38
N MET A 118 11.96 3.46 -0.58
CA MET A 118 12.98 3.36 0.46
C MET A 118 13.92 4.56 0.46
N SER A 119 14.40 4.97 1.64
CA SER A 119 15.42 6.02 1.72
C SER A 119 16.73 5.56 1.06
N GLY A 120 17.30 6.38 0.17
CA GLY A 120 18.61 6.15 -0.43
C GLY A 120 19.78 6.10 0.55
N GLN A 121 19.54 6.31 1.86
CA GLN A 121 20.53 6.14 2.93
C GLN A 121 20.50 4.74 3.56
N TRP A 122 19.56 3.91 3.19
CA TRP A 122 19.44 2.55 3.71
C TRP A 122 20.57 1.64 3.18
N PRO A 123 20.82 0.48 3.82
CA PRO A 123 21.81 -0.48 3.34
C PRO A 123 21.54 -0.90 1.89
N LEU A 124 22.62 -1.10 1.13
CA LEU A 124 22.55 -1.41 -0.30
C LEU A 124 21.72 -2.68 -0.57
N ALA A 125 21.93 -3.75 0.21
CA ALA A 125 21.18 -5.00 0.04
C ALA A 125 19.66 -4.84 0.19
N ALA A 126 19.18 -3.94 1.06
CA ALA A 126 17.76 -3.64 1.16
C ALA A 126 17.21 -2.91 -0.08
N LEU A 127 18.00 -1.98 -0.64
CA LEU A 127 17.65 -1.28 -1.87
C LEU A 127 17.68 -2.22 -3.08
N GLU A 128 18.64 -3.15 -3.13
CA GLU A 128 18.77 -4.19 -4.14
C GLU A 128 17.54 -5.13 -4.11
N ALA A 129 17.16 -5.62 -2.93
CA ALA A 129 15.94 -6.43 -2.75
C ALA A 129 14.70 -5.69 -3.24
N GLN A 130 14.57 -4.40 -2.90
CA GLN A 130 13.45 -3.56 -3.36
C GLN A 130 13.50 -3.36 -4.89
N ALA A 131 14.69 -3.20 -5.48
CA ALA A 131 14.83 -3.04 -6.93
C ALA A 131 14.34 -4.28 -7.69
N VAL A 132 14.74 -5.47 -7.24
CA VAL A 132 14.27 -6.75 -7.81
C VAL A 132 12.76 -6.91 -7.65
N CYS A 133 12.19 -6.56 -6.48
CA CYS A 133 10.73 -6.57 -6.28
C CYS A 133 10.02 -5.60 -7.22
N ALA A 134 10.47 -4.36 -7.30
CA ALA A 134 9.83 -3.32 -8.11
C ALA A 134 9.88 -3.65 -9.60
N ARG A 135 11.01 -4.17 -10.07
CA ARG A 135 11.19 -4.62 -11.46
C ARG A 135 10.26 -5.79 -11.79
N THR A 136 10.24 -6.80 -10.94
CA THR A 136 9.37 -7.97 -11.11
C THR A 136 7.90 -7.58 -11.18
N TYR A 137 7.46 -6.71 -10.26
CA TYR A 137 6.09 -6.18 -10.25
C TYR A 137 5.77 -5.45 -11.56
N ALA A 138 6.63 -4.55 -12.02
CA ALA A 138 6.42 -3.80 -13.26
C ALA A 138 6.36 -4.72 -14.49
N CYS A 139 7.25 -5.71 -14.58
CA CYS A 139 7.27 -6.69 -15.67
C CYS A 139 6.01 -7.57 -15.72
N ARG A 140 5.41 -7.85 -14.54
CA ARG A 140 4.25 -8.72 -14.42
C ARG A 140 2.93 -7.98 -14.60
N THR A 141 2.88 -6.71 -14.19
CA THR A 141 1.62 -5.99 -14.02
C THR A 141 1.23 -5.24 -15.29
N THR A 142 0.05 -5.56 -15.81
CA THR A 142 -0.61 -4.84 -16.91
C THR A 142 -2.01 -4.38 -16.52
N LYS A 143 -2.18 -4.06 -15.23
CA LYS A 143 -3.47 -3.80 -14.57
C LYS A 143 -4.29 -2.73 -15.28
N HIS A 144 -3.64 -1.70 -15.80
CA HIS A 144 -4.30 -0.53 -16.37
C HIS A 144 -4.28 -0.51 -17.92
N GLN A 145 -3.58 -1.44 -18.57
CA GLN A 145 -3.34 -1.42 -20.00
C GLN A 145 -4.63 -1.48 -20.83
N SER A 146 -5.55 -2.37 -20.47
CA SER A 146 -6.81 -2.56 -21.22
C SER A 146 -7.77 -1.37 -21.11
N THR A 147 -7.71 -0.62 -20.02
CA THR A 147 -8.64 0.50 -19.74
C THR A 147 -8.05 1.85 -20.09
N TYR A 148 -6.75 2.04 -19.83
CA TYR A 148 -6.11 3.36 -19.91
C TYR A 148 -4.89 3.41 -20.81
N GLY A 149 -4.42 2.28 -21.34
CA GLY A 149 -3.30 2.20 -22.28
C GLY A 149 -1.91 2.32 -21.64
N PHE A 150 -1.78 2.19 -20.31
CA PHE A 150 -0.50 2.13 -19.61
C PHE A 150 -0.43 0.90 -18.68
N ASP A 151 0.77 0.43 -18.36
CA ASP A 151 0.98 -0.79 -17.59
C ASP A 151 0.74 -0.57 -16.08
N VAL A 152 1.38 0.45 -15.49
CA VAL A 152 1.36 0.75 -14.06
C VAL A 152 1.05 2.23 -13.81
N CYS A 153 0.30 2.52 -12.74
CA CYS A 153 0.09 3.90 -12.29
C CYS A 153 1.23 4.36 -11.37
N ASN A 154 1.30 5.67 -11.14
CA ASN A 154 2.35 6.30 -10.33
C ASN A 154 1.97 6.51 -8.86
N THR A 155 1.02 5.74 -8.34
CA THR A 155 0.49 5.86 -6.98
C THR A 155 0.64 4.56 -6.20
N THR A 156 0.28 4.56 -4.92
CA THR A 156 0.28 3.37 -4.06
C THR A 156 -0.67 2.24 -4.53
N ASP A 157 -1.49 2.46 -5.55
CA ASP A 157 -2.29 1.39 -6.17
C ASP A 157 -1.42 0.43 -7.01
N CYS A 158 -0.27 0.91 -7.53
CA CYS A 158 0.78 0.12 -8.16
C CYS A 158 2.11 0.34 -7.41
N GLN A 159 2.85 1.38 -7.79
CA GLN A 159 4.12 1.78 -7.16
C GLN A 159 4.25 3.29 -7.22
N VAL A 160 4.75 3.91 -6.16
CA VAL A 160 4.97 5.36 -6.17
C VAL A 160 6.10 5.70 -7.13
N TYR A 161 5.79 6.45 -8.18
CA TYR A 161 6.73 6.86 -9.21
C TYR A 161 6.59 8.36 -9.50
N ASN A 162 7.61 9.13 -9.12
CA ASN A 162 7.66 10.58 -9.33
C ASN A 162 8.95 10.99 -10.06
N GLY A 163 9.40 10.17 -10.99
CA GLY A 163 10.62 10.42 -11.75
C GLY A 163 11.88 10.38 -10.88
N VAL A 164 12.93 11.09 -11.32
CA VAL A 164 14.29 10.96 -10.78
C VAL A 164 14.69 12.06 -9.79
N ASN A 165 13.76 12.86 -9.29
CA ASN A 165 14.11 13.97 -8.38
C ASN A 165 14.74 13.52 -7.06
N ALA A 166 14.30 12.38 -6.53
CA ALA A 166 14.78 11.82 -5.26
C ALA A 166 15.89 10.76 -5.43
N SER A 167 16.30 10.49 -6.67
CA SER A 167 17.36 9.51 -6.98
C SER A 167 18.68 9.91 -6.32
N THR A 168 19.41 8.92 -5.81
CA THR A 168 20.74 9.05 -5.20
C THR A 168 21.68 8.05 -5.85
N ALA A 169 22.98 8.31 -5.80
CA ALA A 169 23.98 7.38 -6.34
C ALA A 169 23.83 5.95 -5.79
N ARG A 170 23.44 5.81 -4.52
CA ARG A 170 23.24 4.50 -3.90
C ARG A 170 21.95 3.81 -4.37
N SER A 171 20.84 4.55 -4.55
CA SER A 171 19.62 3.97 -5.09
C SER A 171 19.80 3.52 -6.54
N ASP A 172 20.57 4.29 -7.32
CA ASP A 172 20.87 3.94 -8.71
C ASP A 172 21.84 2.74 -8.76
N GLU A 173 22.87 2.70 -7.90
CA GLU A 173 23.78 1.56 -7.74
C GLU A 173 23.02 0.26 -7.44
N ALA A 174 22.03 0.28 -6.57
CA ALA A 174 21.20 -0.88 -6.25
C ALA A 174 20.45 -1.43 -7.47
N VAL A 175 19.91 -0.54 -8.29
CA VAL A 175 19.25 -0.92 -9.55
C VAL A 175 20.22 -1.47 -10.56
N ASP A 176 21.39 -0.83 -10.72
CA ASP A 176 22.42 -1.24 -11.67
C ASP A 176 23.05 -2.59 -11.28
N ASN A 177 23.27 -2.85 -9.98
CA ASN A 177 23.80 -4.13 -9.48
C ASN A 177 22.87 -5.31 -9.76
N THR A 178 21.57 -5.08 -9.79
CA THR A 178 20.52 -6.10 -9.98
C THR A 178 19.81 -5.99 -11.34
N ALA A 179 20.44 -5.31 -12.30
CA ALA A 179 19.80 -5.01 -13.59
C ALA A 179 19.32 -6.29 -14.30
N GLY A 180 18.07 -6.30 -14.73
CA GLY A 180 17.43 -7.44 -15.41
C GLY A 180 16.96 -8.57 -14.49
N GLU A 181 17.34 -8.58 -13.21
CA GLU A 181 16.95 -9.65 -12.28
C GLU A 181 15.50 -9.49 -11.80
N CYS A 182 14.78 -10.60 -11.88
CA CYS A 182 13.40 -10.72 -11.44
C CYS A 182 13.19 -11.96 -10.58
N VAL A 183 12.14 -11.94 -9.79
CA VAL A 183 11.69 -13.09 -8.96
C VAL A 183 10.75 -13.98 -9.75
N TYR A 184 11.03 -15.27 -9.73
CA TYR A 184 10.21 -16.28 -10.39
C TYR A 184 9.73 -17.33 -9.40
N TYR A 185 8.52 -17.82 -9.61
CA TYR A 185 7.97 -19.01 -8.98
C TYR A 185 7.40 -19.93 -10.05
N ASP A 186 7.81 -21.19 -10.05
CA ASP A 186 7.44 -22.20 -11.07
C ASP A 186 7.59 -21.70 -12.52
N GLY A 187 8.69 -20.98 -12.77
CA GLY A 187 9.05 -20.45 -14.09
C GLY A 187 8.25 -19.24 -14.56
N GLN A 188 7.35 -18.70 -13.75
CA GLN A 188 6.58 -17.49 -14.02
C GLN A 188 7.02 -16.34 -13.11
N LEU A 189 6.89 -15.09 -13.57
CA LEU A 189 7.14 -13.92 -12.74
C LEU A 189 6.26 -13.95 -11.49
N ALA A 190 6.88 -13.83 -10.32
CA ALA A 190 6.16 -13.80 -9.04
C ALA A 190 5.46 -12.46 -8.83
N GLU A 191 4.45 -12.44 -7.98
CA GLU A 191 3.82 -11.21 -7.48
C GLU A 191 4.59 -10.74 -6.26
N THR A 192 5.53 -9.82 -6.48
CA THR A 192 6.46 -9.32 -5.46
C THR A 192 5.91 -8.11 -4.73
N VAL A 193 4.78 -8.30 -4.06
CA VAL A 193 4.17 -7.25 -3.23
C VAL A 193 5.00 -6.99 -1.99
N TYR A 194 5.01 -5.73 -1.54
CA TYR A 194 5.76 -5.28 -0.38
C TYR A 194 4.99 -4.22 0.40
N HIS A 195 5.42 -3.96 1.60
CA HIS A 195 4.79 -2.99 2.51
C HIS A 195 5.84 -2.39 3.44
N SER A 196 5.49 -1.29 4.12
CA SER A 196 6.45 -0.56 4.95
C SER A 196 6.95 -1.37 6.14
N SER A 197 6.05 -1.90 6.97
CA SER A 197 6.37 -2.64 8.22
C SER A 197 5.26 -3.63 8.56
N ASP A 198 5.60 -4.86 8.86
CA ASP A 198 4.64 -5.92 9.18
C ASP A 198 4.21 -5.94 10.67
N GLY A 199 4.91 -5.19 11.51
CA GLY A 199 4.59 -5.13 12.95
C GLY A 199 5.02 -6.36 13.74
N GLY A 200 5.83 -7.26 13.16
CA GLY A 200 6.41 -8.47 13.76
C GLY A 200 6.00 -9.79 13.10
N ALA A 201 5.13 -9.74 12.08
CA ALA A 201 4.84 -10.91 11.23
C ALA A 201 4.19 -10.50 9.93
N THR A 202 4.62 -11.11 8.83
CA THR A 202 3.88 -11.08 7.56
C THR A 202 2.64 -11.97 7.65
N GLU A 203 1.84 -12.02 6.59
CA GLU A 203 0.61 -12.82 6.55
C GLU A 203 0.45 -13.53 5.20
N ASP A 204 -0.25 -14.66 5.19
CA ASP A 204 -0.64 -15.36 3.98
C ASP A 204 -1.54 -14.49 3.09
N ALA A 205 -1.28 -14.46 1.79
CA ALA A 205 -2.12 -13.77 0.82
C ALA A 205 -3.58 -14.27 0.88
N ALA A 206 -3.79 -15.56 1.17
CA ALA A 206 -5.12 -16.15 1.34
C ALA A 206 -5.90 -15.51 2.50
N ASN A 207 -5.24 -15.20 3.60
CA ASN A 207 -5.88 -14.57 4.77
C ASN A 207 -6.18 -13.09 4.54
N VAL A 208 -5.37 -12.39 3.74
CA VAL A 208 -5.53 -10.95 3.50
C VAL A 208 -6.43 -10.68 2.30
N TRP A 209 -6.20 -11.35 1.17
CA TRP A 209 -6.91 -11.08 -0.10
C TRP A 209 -7.81 -12.22 -0.57
N GLY A 210 -7.81 -13.37 0.12
CA GLY A 210 -8.68 -14.51 -0.19
C GLY A 210 -8.21 -15.41 -1.33
N SER A 211 -7.01 -15.15 -1.89
CA SER A 211 -6.39 -15.98 -2.94
C SER A 211 -5.14 -16.64 -2.40
N ASP A 212 -5.04 -17.96 -2.52
CA ASP A 212 -3.85 -18.69 -2.15
C ASP A 212 -2.75 -18.45 -3.19
N VAL A 213 -1.63 -17.89 -2.73
CA VAL A 213 -0.42 -17.66 -3.53
C VAL A 213 0.74 -18.36 -2.85
N PRO A 214 1.22 -19.50 -3.38
CA PRO A 214 2.11 -20.43 -2.68
C PRO A 214 3.40 -19.81 -2.14
N TYR A 215 3.92 -18.76 -2.78
CA TYR A 215 5.14 -18.06 -2.36
C TYR A 215 4.88 -16.84 -1.48
N LEU A 216 3.63 -16.41 -1.28
CA LEU A 216 3.22 -15.32 -0.38
C LEU A 216 2.67 -15.88 0.94
N GLN A 217 3.53 -16.60 1.66
CA GLN A 217 3.20 -17.21 2.94
C GLN A 217 3.60 -16.29 4.09
N GLY A 218 2.73 -16.22 5.09
CA GLY A 218 2.99 -15.50 6.32
C GLY A 218 4.08 -16.16 7.16
N LYS A 219 4.88 -15.35 7.83
CA LYS A 219 5.92 -15.80 8.76
C LYS A 219 6.22 -14.76 9.85
N GLN A 220 6.71 -15.24 10.98
CA GLN A 220 7.22 -14.34 12.02
C GLN A 220 8.43 -13.58 11.48
N ASP A 221 8.46 -12.27 11.71
CA ASP A 221 9.61 -11.44 11.38
C ASP A 221 10.36 -11.02 12.66
N PRO A 222 11.46 -11.70 12.99
CA PRO A 222 12.26 -11.36 14.16
C PRO A 222 13.12 -10.11 13.92
N TYR A 223 13.33 -9.70 12.68
CA TYR A 223 14.27 -8.65 12.30
C TYR A 223 13.72 -7.26 12.58
N GLU A 224 12.42 -7.01 12.33
CA GLU A 224 11.81 -5.71 12.59
C GLU A 224 11.96 -5.25 14.04
N SER A 225 11.97 -6.17 15.00
CA SER A 225 12.12 -5.83 16.42
C SER A 225 13.44 -5.16 16.76
N ALA A 226 14.47 -5.34 15.92
CA ALA A 226 15.79 -4.71 16.05
C ALA A 226 15.86 -3.36 15.33
N ALA A 227 14.92 -3.05 14.45
CA ALA A 227 14.92 -1.82 13.65
C ALA A 227 14.34 -0.63 14.43
N SER A 228 14.93 0.55 14.24
CA SER A 228 14.30 1.81 14.66
C SER A 228 13.29 2.23 13.60
N ILE A 229 12.00 1.93 13.83
CA ILE A 229 10.92 2.21 12.89
C ILE A 229 10.11 3.41 13.41
N PRO A 230 10.06 4.53 12.67
CA PRO A 230 9.23 5.67 13.04
C PRO A 230 7.75 5.26 13.09
N ASP A 231 7.05 5.73 14.13
CA ASP A 231 5.63 5.44 14.31
C ASP A 231 5.25 3.94 14.24
N TYR A 232 6.18 3.05 14.66
CA TYR A 232 5.97 1.60 14.66
C TYR A 232 4.70 1.20 15.42
N GLN A 233 4.48 1.83 16.57
CA GLN A 233 3.24 1.69 17.32
C GLN A 233 2.31 2.85 17.00
N TYR A 234 1.03 2.56 16.84
CA TYR A 234 0.02 3.56 16.62
C TYR A 234 -1.21 3.32 17.46
N THR A 235 -1.92 4.41 17.74
CA THR A 235 -3.22 4.37 18.40
C THR A 235 -4.17 5.28 17.64
N VAL A 236 -5.36 4.77 17.34
CA VAL A 236 -6.43 5.55 16.74
C VAL A 236 -7.73 5.32 17.54
N THR A 237 -8.46 6.39 17.78
CA THR A 237 -9.69 6.37 18.58
C THR A 237 -10.87 6.83 17.74
N TYR A 238 -11.99 6.11 17.83
CA TYR A 238 -13.25 6.46 17.21
C TYR A 238 -14.32 6.63 18.28
N THR A 239 -15.17 7.65 18.16
CA THR A 239 -16.46 7.64 18.86
C THR A 239 -17.41 6.68 18.16
N ARG A 240 -18.54 6.35 18.80
CA ARG A 240 -19.58 5.52 18.17
C ARG A 240 -20.15 6.20 16.92
N GLU A 241 -20.37 7.48 16.99
CA GLU A 241 -20.92 8.29 15.91
C GLU A 241 -19.95 8.35 14.72
N GLU A 242 -18.64 8.57 14.98
CA GLU A 242 -17.62 8.56 13.93
C GLU A 242 -17.53 7.19 13.25
N LEU A 243 -17.49 6.10 14.02
CA LEU A 243 -17.39 4.75 13.47
C LEU A 243 -18.63 4.35 12.69
N THR A 244 -19.83 4.70 13.21
CA THR A 244 -21.10 4.52 12.49
C THR A 244 -21.06 5.24 11.15
N TRP A 245 -20.67 6.50 11.15
CA TRP A 245 -20.58 7.31 9.93
C TRP A 245 -19.58 6.71 8.93
N VAL A 246 -18.38 6.32 9.39
CA VAL A 246 -17.33 5.73 8.54
C VAL A 246 -17.84 4.48 7.83
N LEU A 247 -18.48 3.56 8.56
CA LEU A 247 -19.01 2.32 7.99
C LEU A 247 -20.15 2.58 7.00
N GLN A 248 -21.12 3.40 7.37
CA GLN A 248 -22.25 3.73 6.49
C GLN A 248 -21.81 4.46 5.22
N ASN A 249 -20.87 5.42 5.35
CA ASN A 249 -20.33 6.15 4.19
C ASN A 249 -19.48 5.25 3.28
N SER A 250 -18.92 4.17 3.81
CA SER A 250 -18.20 3.13 3.05
C SER A 250 -19.14 2.08 2.45
N GLY A 251 -20.47 2.25 2.57
CA GLY A 251 -21.47 1.40 1.97
C GLY A 251 -21.87 0.17 2.80
N TYR A 252 -21.43 0.05 4.05
CA TYR A 252 -21.84 -1.04 4.91
C TYR A 252 -23.26 -0.81 5.45
N SER A 253 -24.06 -1.87 5.41
CA SER A 253 -25.42 -1.85 5.99
C SER A 253 -25.36 -2.17 7.46
N ILE A 254 -25.25 -1.14 8.30
CA ILE A 254 -25.19 -1.23 9.77
C ILE A 254 -25.88 -0.01 10.39
N GLY A 255 -26.54 -0.21 11.54
CA GLY A 255 -27.13 0.86 12.34
C GLY A 255 -26.08 1.56 13.22
N ASP A 256 -26.57 2.23 14.30
CA ASP A 256 -25.69 2.90 15.25
C ASP A 256 -24.77 1.90 15.96
N VAL A 257 -23.46 1.97 15.72
CA VAL A 257 -22.48 1.03 16.25
C VAL A 257 -22.42 1.16 17.77
N THR A 258 -22.62 0.04 18.45
CA THR A 258 -22.55 -0.05 19.92
C THR A 258 -21.33 -0.80 20.41
N ASN A 259 -20.79 -1.70 19.55
CA ASN A 259 -19.63 -2.51 19.88
C ASN A 259 -18.80 -2.83 18.63
N VAL A 260 -17.49 -3.03 18.83
CA VAL A 260 -16.56 -3.53 17.81
C VAL A 260 -15.44 -4.31 18.50
N TYR A 261 -15.08 -5.44 17.92
CA TYR A 261 -14.01 -6.29 18.44
C TYR A 261 -13.37 -7.14 17.34
N VAL A 262 -12.13 -7.58 17.57
CA VAL A 262 -11.48 -8.58 16.73
C VAL A 262 -12.09 -9.93 17.10
N SER A 263 -12.78 -10.55 16.16
CA SER A 263 -13.46 -11.83 16.36
C SER A 263 -12.58 -13.04 16.02
N GLU A 264 -11.50 -12.83 15.24
CA GLU A 264 -10.55 -13.89 14.91
C GLU A 264 -9.17 -13.31 14.55
N TYR A 265 -8.12 -13.94 15.09
CA TYR A 265 -6.73 -13.70 14.71
C TYR A 265 -6.19 -14.89 13.92
N THR A 266 -5.21 -14.66 13.04
CA THR A 266 -4.45 -15.72 12.42
C THR A 266 -3.48 -16.37 13.42
N PRO A 267 -2.92 -17.56 13.12
CA PRO A 267 -1.89 -18.17 13.96
C PRO A 267 -0.63 -17.29 14.15
N LEU A 268 -0.39 -16.34 13.23
CA LEU A 268 0.72 -15.39 13.31
C LEU A 268 0.40 -14.15 14.17
N GLY A 269 -0.85 -14.02 14.63
CA GLY A 269 -1.32 -12.93 15.49
C GLY A 269 -1.77 -11.69 14.75
N ASN A 270 -1.96 -11.78 13.44
CA ASN A 270 -2.58 -10.71 12.63
C ASN A 270 -4.11 -10.83 12.70
N VAL A 271 -4.82 -9.74 12.49
CA VAL A 271 -6.28 -9.72 12.53
C VAL A 271 -6.84 -10.36 11.26
N TYR A 272 -7.72 -11.35 11.45
CA TYR A 272 -8.40 -12.04 10.35
C TYR A 272 -9.86 -11.64 10.22
N LYS A 273 -10.56 -11.41 11.35
CA LYS A 273 -11.96 -10.95 11.34
C LYS A 273 -12.19 -9.87 12.38
N VAL A 274 -12.99 -8.88 12.00
CA VAL A 274 -13.54 -7.85 12.90
C VAL A 274 -15.05 -7.88 12.81
N THR A 275 -15.71 -7.85 13.98
CA THR A 275 -17.17 -7.79 14.09
C THR A 275 -17.59 -6.48 14.70
N PHE A 276 -18.56 -5.84 14.06
CA PHE A 276 -19.26 -4.64 14.51
C PHE A 276 -20.69 -5.04 14.90
N GLU A 277 -21.20 -4.47 15.98
CA GLU A 277 -22.58 -4.69 16.44
C GLU A 277 -23.29 -3.35 16.57
N ASP A 278 -24.55 -3.28 16.16
CA ASP A 278 -25.34 -2.08 16.25
C ASP A 278 -26.40 -2.11 17.37
N SER A 279 -27.09 -0.99 17.56
CA SER A 279 -28.12 -0.82 18.58
C SER A 279 -29.37 -1.68 18.37
N SER A 280 -29.57 -2.23 17.18
CA SER A 280 -30.66 -3.15 16.86
C SER A 280 -30.32 -4.62 17.12
N GLY A 281 -29.06 -4.93 17.46
CA GLY A 281 -28.54 -6.28 17.62
C GLY A 281 -28.08 -6.93 16.31
N HIS A 282 -28.02 -6.18 15.21
CA HIS A 282 -27.45 -6.66 13.97
C HIS A 282 -25.91 -6.66 14.06
N SER A 283 -25.26 -7.68 13.48
CA SER A 283 -23.81 -7.84 13.45
C SER A 283 -23.29 -7.84 12.02
N LEU A 284 -22.24 -7.06 11.79
CA LEU A 284 -21.46 -7.01 10.54
C LEU A 284 -20.07 -7.58 10.82
N THR A 285 -19.67 -8.63 10.11
CA THR A 285 -18.31 -9.17 10.21
C THR A 285 -17.58 -8.96 8.88
N VAL A 286 -16.40 -8.36 8.95
CA VAL A 286 -15.45 -8.19 7.83
C VAL A 286 -14.24 -9.08 8.03
N LYS A 287 -13.52 -9.40 6.93
CA LYS A 287 -12.36 -10.30 6.97
C LYS A 287 -11.22 -9.79 6.08
N GLY A 288 -10.03 -10.32 6.36
CA GLY A 288 -8.82 -10.00 5.58
C GLY A 288 -8.50 -8.52 5.63
N GLU A 289 -8.00 -7.96 4.56
CA GLU A 289 -7.61 -6.55 4.50
C GLU A 289 -8.75 -5.58 4.84
N THR A 290 -9.99 -5.97 4.59
CA THR A 290 -11.16 -5.17 4.95
C THR A 290 -11.22 -4.89 6.46
N CYS A 291 -10.59 -5.72 7.32
CA CYS A 291 -10.52 -5.48 8.76
C CYS A 291 -9.85 -4.14 9.11
N ARG A 292 -8.82 -3.72 8.36
CA ARG A 292 -8.19 -2.40 8.57
C ARG A 292 -8.87 -1.31 7.73
N MET A 293 -9.32 -1.64 6.52
CA MET A 293 -9.92 -0.67 5.60
C MET A 293 -11.29 -0.17 6.04
N ALA A 294 -12.04 -0.96 6.81
CA ALA A 294 -13.33 -0.56 7.38
C ALA A 294 -13.22 0.64 8.35
N PHE A 295 -12.01 0.94 8.83
CA PHE A 295 -11.73 2.11 9.68
C PHE A 295 -11.19 3.31 8.92
N TYR A 296 -10.99 3.22 7.60
CA TYR A 296 -10.39 4.31 6.83
C TYR A 296 -11.35 5.47 6.62
N SER A 297 -10.92 6.67 6.94
CA SER A 297 -11.71 7.88 6.72
C SER A 297 -10.83 9.09 6.43
N THR A 298 -10.96 9.66 5.25
CA THR A 298 -10.34 10.94 4.89
C THR A 298 -11.00 12.11 5.62
N THR A 299 -12.31 12.01 5.90
CA THR A 299 -13.08 13.05 6.60
C THR A 299 -12.58 13.26 8.02
N TYR A 300 -12.27 12.19 8.72
CA TYR A 300 -11.71 12.27 10.09
C TYR A 300 -10.18 12.19 10.12
N GLY A 301 -9.51 11.96 8.99
CA GLY A 301 -8.07 11.77 8.93
C GLY A 301 -7.59 10.56 9.74
N LYS A 302 -8.39 9.50 9.81
CA LYS A 302 -8.16 8.31 10.64
C LYS A 302 -8.03 7.06 9.80
N ASN A 303 -7.11 6.16 10.20
CA ASN A 303 -6.95 4.85 9.59
C ASN A 303 -6.32 3.85 10.57
N VAL A 304 -6.61 2.57 10.39
CA VAL A 304 -5.87 1.45 10.98
C VAL A 304 -4.76 1.06 10.00
N ARG A 305 -3.50 1.17 10.43
CA ARG A 305 -2.35 1.22 9.54
C ARG A 305 -1.85 -0.14 9.07
N SER A 306 -2.12 -1.21 9.82
CA SER A 306 -1.61 -2.57 9.56
C SER A 306 -2.68 -3.62 9.81
N MET A 307 -2.35 -4.88 9.54
CA MET A 307 -3.17 -6.04 9.94
C MET A 307 -2.93 -6.48 11.39
N ARG A 308 -1.98 -5.84 12.11
CA ARG A 308 -1.59 -6.23 13.47
C ARG A 308 -2.07 -5.21 14.49
N PHE A 309 -3.26 -5.41 15.02
CA PHE A 309 -3.87 -4.48 15.97
C PHE A 309 -4.80 -5.18 16.97
N THR A 310 -5.13 -4.47 18.02
CA THR A 310 -6.14 -4.83 19.03
C THR A 310 -7.20 -3.75 19.11
N ILE A 311 -8.40 -4.08 19.55
CA ILE A 311 -9.49 -3.13 19.77
C ILE A 311 -9.89 -3.19 21.21
N SER A 312 -10.02 -2.04 21.87
CA SER A 312 -10.55 -1.90 23.22
C SER A 312 -11.60 -0.79 23.28
N GLY A 313 -12.51 -0.89 24.26
CA GLY A 313 -13.65 0.03 24.37
C GLY A 313 -14.96 -0.60 23.86
N GLY A 314 -16.08 0.06 24.08
CA GLY A 314 -17.41 -0.50 23.79
C GLY A 314 -18.04 -1.21 24.99
N THR A 315 -19.09 -2.00 24.74
CA THR A 315 -19.86 -2.73 25.80
C THR A 315 -19.63 -4.24 25.81
N GLY A 316 -18.66 -4.73 25.03
CA GLY A 316 -18.35 -6.16 24.90
C GLY A 316 -17.05 -6.57 25.60
N ASP A 317 -16.89 -7.87 25.82
CA ASP A 317 -15.68 -8.45 26.40
C ASP A 317 -14.46 -8.16 25.53
N ALA A 318 -13.45 -7.51 26.12
CA ALA A 318 -12.16 -7.32 25.46
C ALA A 318 -11.38 -8.64 25.52
N THR A 319 -11.41 -9.42 24.43
CA THR A 319 -10.42 -10.47 24.22
C THR A 319 -9.12 -9.84 23.72
N VAL A 320 -8.13 -9.73 24.59
CA VAL A 320 -6.80 -9.25 24.22
C VAL A 320 -6.03 -10.41 23.59
N GLY A 321 -5.98 -10.45 22.27
CA GLY A 321 -5.02 -11.25 21.52
C GLY A 321 -3.62 -10.67 21.71
N GLY A 322 -2.67 -11.48 22.15
CA GLY A 322 -1.36 -11.04 22.60
C GLY A 322 -0.54 -10.31 21.55
N ALA A 323 -0.31 -9.02 21.76
CA ALA A 323 0.86 -8.33 21.25
C ALA A 323 1.74 -7.99 22.46
N THR A 324 2.91 -8.59 22.52
CA THR A 324 3.93 -8.29 23.52
C THR A 324 4.51 -6.91 23.28
N GLY A 325 4.11 -5.95 24.06
CA GLY A 325 4.70 -4.60 24.06
C GLY A 325 4.11 -3.79 25.19
N GLY A 326 4.77 -3.79 26.35
CA GLY A 326 4.28 -3.35 27.63
C GLY A 326 3.73 -1.93 27.69
N SER A 327 2.60 -1.82 28.35
CA SER A 327 2.33 -0.71 29.25
C SER A 327 1.39 -1.23 30.34
N THR A 328 1.88 -1.22 31.54
CA THR A 328 1.16 -1.63 32.73
C THR A 328 0.19 -0.54 33.17
N SER A 329 -1.10 -0.78 33.00
CA SER A 329 -2.09 -0.16 33.88
C SER A 329 -2.64 -1.27 34.77
N THR A 330 -2.46 -1.10 36.05
CA THR A 330 -3.04 -1.96 37.11
C THR A 330 -4.54 -1.83 37.10
N SER A 331 -5.24 -2.78 36.45
CA SER A 331 -6.65 -3.04 36.71
C SER A 331 -6.85 -4.56 36.78
N SER A 332 -7.40 -4.99 37.83
CA SER A 332 -7.74 -6.37 38.14
C SER A 332 -8.79 -6.91 37.17
N GLY A 333 -8.43 -7.96 36.45
CA GLY A 333 -9.33 -8.75 35.63
C GLY A 333 -9.09 -8.64 34.14
N GLY A 334 -8.42 -9.60 33.53
CA GLY A 334 -8.24 -9.72 32.07
C GLY A 334 -8.23 -11.18 31.66
N SER A 335 -8.78 -11.50 30.49
CA SER A 335 -8.61 -12.81 29.89
C SER A 335 -7.18 -12.97 29.39
N TYR A 336 -6.59 -14.14 29.56
CA TYR A 336 -5.23 -14.45 29.16
C TYR A 336 -5.25 -15.33 27.90
N SER A 337 -4.53 -14.97 26.88
CA SER A 337 -4.35 -15.81 25.69
C SER A 337 -3.12 -16.68 25.82
N VAL A 338 -3.30 -17.99 25.67
CA VAL A 338 -2.22 -18.97 25.66
C VAL A 338 -2.16 -19.61 24.28
N ASN A 339 -1.08 -19.34 23.52
CA ASN A 339 -0.79 -19.95 22.22
C ASN A 339 -2.02 -20.15 21.32
N GLY A 340 -2.40 -19.06 20.71
CA GLY A 340 -3.09 -19.06 19.42
C GLY A 340 -4.58 -19.34 19.40
N ASN A 341 -5.26 -20.03 20.32
CA ASN A 341 -6.69 -20.33 20.16
C ASN A 341 -7.47 -20.66 21.43
N GLN A 342 -6.91 -20.47 22.60
CA GLN A 342 -7.66 -20.69 23.85
C GLN A 342 -7.60 -19.47 24.75
N THR A 343 -8.76 -18.96 25.09
CA THR A 343 -8.95 -17.95 26.13
C THR A 343 -9.14 -18.68 27.48
N LEU A 344 -8.35 -18.31 28.47
CA LEU A 344 -8.51 -18.80 29.81
C LEU A 344 -9.12 -17.71 30.70
N ASP A 345 -10.16 -18.01 31.44
CA ASP A 345 -10.78 -17.09 32.40
C ASP A 345 -9.91 -16.95 33.67
N SER A 346 -8.92 -17.78 33.81
CA SER A 346 -7.95 -17.80 34.91
C SER A 346 -6.65 -18.45 34.45
N LEU A 347 -5.51 -17.99 34.94
CA LEU A 347 -4.22 -18.68 34.79
C LEU A 347 -3.96 -19.77 35.83
N ASP A 348 -4.92 -20.00 36.72
CA ASP A 348 -4.81 -21.05 37.70
C ASP A 348 -4.73 -22.42 37.02
N GLY A 349 -3.71 -23.21 37.34
CA GLY A 349 -3.44 -24.48 36.66
C GLY A 349 -2.72 -24.38 35.29
N ALA A 350 -2.42 -23.20 34.83
CA ALA A 350 -1.69 -23.02 33.55
C ALA A 350 -0.24 -23.49 33.68
N SER A 351 0.26 -24.21 32.65
CA SER A 351 1.67 -24.62 32.59
C SER A 351 2.53 -23.46 32.10
N VAL A 352 3.65 -23.21 32.77
CA VAL A 352 4.64 -22.19 32.38
C VAL A 352 6.01 -22.83 32.22
N ILE A 353 6.79 -22.31 31.26
CA ILE A 353 8.18 -22.70 31.07
C ILE A 353 9.06 -21.56 31.59
N SER A 354 9.93 -21.86 32.56
CA SER A 354 10.89 -20.91 33.09
C SER A 354 11.98 -20.56 32.04
N GLY A 355 12.70 -19.45 32.20
CA GLY A 355 13.86 -19.10 31.38
C GLY A 355 14.99 -20.14 31.41
N SER A 356 14.95 -21.10 32.32
CA SER A 356 15.85 -22.29 32.39
C SER A 356 15.25 -23.55 31.74
N GLY A 357 14.07 -23.44 31.07
CA GLY A 357 13.42 -24.56 30.39
C GLY A 357 12.64 -25.52 31.27
N GLN A 358 12.43 -25.20 32.54
CA GLN A 358 11.64 -26.05 33.45
C GLN A 358 10.15 -25.76 33.31
N LEU A 359 9.34 -26.84 33.24
CA LEU A 359 7.88 -26.78 33.23
C LEU A 359 7.37 -26.63 34.68
N GLY A 360 6.52 -25.65 34.88
CA GLY A 360 5.82 -25.42 36.15
C GLY A 360 4.33 -25.22 35.94
N THR A 361 3.54 -25.35 36.99
CA THR A 361 2.10 -25.05 36.96
C THR A 361 1.83 -23.83 37.84
N LEU A 362 0.97 -22.92 37.38
CA LEU A 362 0.52 -21.78 38.20
C LEU A 362 -0.65 -22.23 39.10
N ASP A 363 -0.42 -22.22 40.40
CA ASP A 363 -1.44 -22.51 41.41
C ASP A 363 -1.82 -21.18 42.07
N GLY A 364 -3.01 -20.72 41.88
CA GLY A 364 -3.71 -19.56 42.44
C GLY A 364 -2.88 -18.50 43.20
N GLY A 365 -3.22 -17.24 43.07
CA GLY A 365 -2.56 -16.17 43.82
C GLY A 365 -1.98 -15.07 42.96
N SER A 366 -0.68 -15.00 42.78
CA SER A 366 -0.02 -13.96 41.99
C SER A 366 1.25 -14.46 41.32
N ILE A 367 1.56 -13.94 40.15
CA ILE A 367 2.84 -14.13 39.45
C ILE A 367 3.70 -12.89 39.55
N SER A 368 5.00 -13.06 39.68
CA SER A 368 5.97 -11.97 39.63
C SER A 368 6.62 -11.96 38.25
N ILE A 369 6.49 -10.84 37.56
CA ILE A 369 7.09 -10.58 36.22
C ILE A 369 8.30 -9.67 36.43
N ILE A 370 9.47 -10.08 35.93
CA ILE A 370 10.67 -9.23 35.93
C ILE A 370 10.66 -8.41 34.67
N THR A 371 10.62 -7.09 34.81
CA THR A 371 10.70 -6.13 33.71
C THR A 371 12.00 -5.35 33.79
N SER A 372 12.36 -4.60 32.75
CA SER A 372 13.51 -3.70 32.78
C SER A 372 13.45 -2.59 33.86
N SER A 373 12.25 -2.37 34.44
CA SER A 373 12.00 -1.38 35.49
C SER A 373 11.84 -2.02 36.89
N GLY A 374 12.02 -3.34 37.01
CA GLY A 374 11.92 -4.07 38.28
C GLY A 374 10.91 -5.21 38.27
N THR A 375 10.73 -5.86 39.43
CA THR A 375 9.78 -6.96 39.59
C THR A 375 8.38 -6.41 39.84
N GLN A 376 7.41 -6.84 39.05
CA GLN A 376 5.98 -6.52 39.27
C GLN A 376 5.21 -7.80 39.62
N THR A 377 4.33 -7.70 40.58
CA THR A 377 3.47 -8.81 40.99
C THR A 377 2.07 -8.61 40.44
N VAL A 378 1.59 -9.58 39.68
CA VAL A 378 0.25 -9.57 39.06
C VAL A 378 -0.60 -10.63 39.75
N GLY A 379 -1.74 -10.24 40.33
CA GLY A 379 -2.69 -11.15 40.97
C GLY A 379 -3.46 -11.97 39.91
N LEU A 380 -3.56 -13.28 40.14
CA LEU A 380 -4.35 -14.20 39.32
C LEU A 380 -5.80 -14.21 39.88
N GLY A 381 -6.62 -13.28 39.44
CA GLY A 381 -8.01 -13.18 39.90
C GLY A 381 -9.01 -13.30 38.74
N SER A 382 -10.26 -13.66 39.04
CA SER A 382 -11.34 -13.77 38.06
C SER A 382 -11.64 -12.44 37.35
N VAL A 383 -11.84 -12.52 36.05
CA VAL A 383 -12.14 -11.41 35.17
C VAL A 383 -13.46 -10.73 35.54
N SER A 384 -13.43 -9.46 35.90
CA SER A 384 -14.64 -8.65 35.93
C SER A 384 -14.67 -7.76 34.67
N ASN A 385 -15.78 -7.82 33.91
CA ASN A 385 -16.02 -7.04 32.72
C ASN A 385 -15.83 -5.54 32.99
N VAL A 386 -14.77 -4.94 32.42
CA VAL A 386 -14.59 -3.49 32.46
C VAL A 386 -15.43 -2.88 31.34
N ARG A 387 -16.62 -2.41 31.69
CA ARG A 387 -17.44 -1.61 30.79
C ARG A 387 -16.83 -0.22 30.70
N ASN A 388 -16.21 0.11 29.56
CA ASN A 388 -15.83 1.50 29.29
C ASN A 388 -17.10 2.32 28.99
N ALA A 389 -17.48 3.16 29.96
CA ALA A 389 -18.64 4.06 29.83
C ALA A 389 -18.40 5.22 28.83
N SER A 390 -17.22 5.30 28.19
CA SER A 390 -16.80 6.46 27.39
C SER A 390 -17.42 6.52 25.98
N GLY A 391 -18.05 5.45 25.50
CA GLY A 391 -18.60 5.43 24.12
C GLY A 391 -17.55 5.56 23.02
N THR A 392 -16.28 5.26 23.33
CA THR A 392 -15.15 5.34 22.38
C THR A 392 -14.50 3.98 22.18
N PHE A 393 -14.03 3.72 20.97
CA PHE A 393 -13.24 2.54 20.60
C PHE A 393 -11.79 2.98 20.40
N VAL A 394 -10.86 2.28 21.04
CA VAL A 394 -9.44 2.54 20.92
C VAL A 394 -8.80 1.36 20.19
N ILE A 395 -8.14 1.64 19.09
CA ILE A 395 -7.42 0.65 18.28
C ILE A 395 -5.94 0.93 18.43
N THR A 396 -5.19 -0.06 18.89
CA THR A 396 -3.74 0.02 19.06
C THR A 396 -3.08 -1.07 18.24
N GLY A 397 -2.09 -0.71 17.44
CA GLY A 397 -1.41 -1.67 16.57
C GLY A 397 0.06 -1.35 16.36
N THR A 398 0.73 -2.25 15.63
CA THR A 398 2.13 -2.13 15.20
C THR A 398 2.23 -2.31 13.69
N GLY A 399 3.22 -1.65 13.06
CA GLY A 399 3.46 -1.77 11.63
C GLY A 399 2.64 -0.82 10.76
N ASN A 400 2.84 -0.93 9.43
CA ASN A 400 2.19 -0.10 8.42
C ASN A 400 2.18 -0.82 7.07
N GLY A 401 1.01 -1.28 6.63
CA GLY A 401 0.79 -1.96 5.36
C GLY A 401 -0.17 -3.14 5.45
N HIS A 402 -0.24 -3.90 4.37
CA HIS A 402 -1.10 -5.07 4.23
C HIS A 402 -0.50 -6.36 4.81
N ASN A 403 0.73 -6.37 5.24
CA ASN A 403 1.48 -7.47 5.83
C ASN A 403 1.77 -8.68 4.90
N VAL A 404 1.57 -8.58 3.58
CA VAL A 404 1.89 -9.68 2.65
C VAL A 404 3.21 -9.40 1.92
N GLY A 405 4.05 -10.41 1.73
CA GLY A 405 5.35 -10.29 1.07
C GLY A 405 6.38 -9.52 1.87
N MET A 406 7.26 -8.73 1.23
CA MET A 406 8.43 -8.14 1.87
C MET A 406 8.07 -6.92 2.74
N SER A 407 8.52 -6.95 4.01
CA SER A 407 8.59 -5.75 4.84
C SER A 407 9.82 -4.92 4.49
N GLN A 408 9.63 -3.64 4.16
CA GLN A 408 10.73 -2.73 3.84
C GLN A 408 11.65 -2.50 5.05
N TYR A 409 11.09 -2.29 6.24
CA TYR A 409 11.88 -2.16 7.47
C TYR A 409 12.50 -3.48 7.94
N GLY A 410 11.86 -4.61 7.70
CA GLY A 410 12.44 -5.93 7.93
C GLY A 410 13.63 -6.18 7.00
N ALA A 411 13.50 -5.90 5.70
CA ALA A 411 14.59 -5.96 4.72
C ALA A 411 15.77 -5.06 5.14
N LYS A 412 15.50 -3.83 5.60
CA LYS A 412 16.51 -2.94 6.16
C LYS A 412 17.24 -3.57 7.34
N ALA A 413 16.51 -4.13 8.29
CA ALA A 413 17.09 -4.74 9.50
C ALA A 413 17.92 -6.00 9.18
N MET A 414 17.48 -6.81 8.22
CA MET A 414 18.28 -7.94 7.71
C MET A 414 19.57 -7.46 7.08
N ALA A 415 19.52 -6.46 6.21
CA ALA A 415 20.70 -5.89 5.56
C ALA A 415 21.67 -5.25 6.58
N GLU A 416 21.19 -4.61 7.65
CA GLU A 416 22.00 -4.11 8.76
C GLU A 416 22.70 -5.24 9.55
N GLN A 417 22.16 -6.46 9.51
CA GLN A 417 22.74 -7.66 10.11
C GLN A 417 23.67 -8.42 9.15
N GLY A 418 23.84 -7.94 7.92
CA GLY A 418 24.77 -8.49 6.93
C GLY A 418 24.18 -9.51 5.96
N TYR A 419 22.84 -9.66 5.91
CA TYR A 419 22.17 -10.43 4.87
C TYR A 419 22.24 -9.69 3.54
N ASP A 420 22.44 -10.43 2.45
CA ASP A 420 22.36 -9.89 1.09
C ASP A 420 20.90 -9.83 0.58
N TYR A 421 20.72 -9.28 -0.63
CA TYR A 421 19.38 -9.11 -1.20
C TYR A 421 18.71 -10.44 -1.55
N GLU A 422 19.48 -11.47 -1.93
CA GLU A 422 18.94 -12.81 -2.21
C GLU A 422 18.43 -13.47 -0.93
N ASP A 423 19.18 -13.37 0.18
CA ASP A 423 18.75 -13.83 1.50
C ASP A 423 17.44 -13.14 1.93
N ILE A 424 17.35 -11.81 1.74
CA ILE A 424 16.17 -11.02 2.07
C ILE A 424 14.96 -11.50 1.24
N LEU A 425 15.10 -11.63 -0.08
CA LEU A 425 14.03 -12.07 -0.95
C LEU A 425 13.58 -13.49 -0.63
N ASN A 426 14.50 -14.41 -0.40
CA ASN A 426 14.21 -15.81 -0.02
C ASN A 426 13.57 -15.91 1.38
N PHE A 427 13.82 -14.95 2.27
CA PHE A 427 13.11 -14.89 3.54
C PHE A 427 11.64 -14.53 3.35
N TYR A 428 11.32 -13.51 2.56
CA TYR A 428 9.94 -13.04 2.42
C TYR A 428 9.10 -13.80 1.40
N TYR A 429 9.72 -14.38 0.37
CA TYR A 429 9.04 -15.14 -0.68
C TYR A 429 9.51 -16.59 -0.65
N THR A 430 8.57 -17.52 -0.53
CA THR A 430 8.86 -18.95 -0.35
C THR A 430 9.12 -19.64 -1.70
N ASP A 431 10.17 -20.49 -1.77
CA ASP A 431 10.49 -21.35 -2.93
C ASP A 431 10.62 -20.59 -4.27
N ILE A 432 11.15 -19.39 -4.23
CA ILE A 432 11.39 -18.55 -5.41
C ILE A 432 12.76 -18.82 -6.04
N THR A 433 12.94 -18.32 -7.25
CA THR A 433 14.26 -18.18 -7.90
C THR A 433 14.43 -16.74 -8.40
N ILE A 434 15.65 -16.23 -8.30
CA ILE A 434 16.04 -14.91 -8.81
C ILE A 434 16.89 -15.13 -10.06
N LYS A 435 16.55 -14.50 -11.17
CA LYS A 435 17.31 -14.61 -12.42
C LYS A 435 16.99 -13.48 -13.38
#